data_b19e6d86547f3950457ca3cec3b06e14
#
_entry.id   b19e6d86547f3950457ca3cec3b06e14
#
_cell.length_a   1.000
_cell.length_b   1.000
_cell.length_c   1.000
_cell.angle_alpha   90.00
_cell.angle_beta   90.00
_cell.angle_gamma   90.00
#
_symmetry.space_group_name_H-M   'P 1'
#
loop_
_entity.id
_entity.type
_entity.pdbx_description
1 polymer ?
#
loop_
_entity_poly.entity_id
_entity_poly.type
_entity_poly.pdbx_seq_one_letter_code
_entity_poly.pdbx_strand_id
1 'polypeptide(L)'
;GTDVLELATKHALPADVREIRCGTGVMLGVYPLSGHAIPDARQDAFRLEAHVLECRVKQGRRHALLDVGAFHTAPEGLRPPFPDMHVSGVSSAYASFDVTDCQENIVEGMKLRFGLDYHALSRALSSQALVFRREDA
;
A
#
# COMPACT_ATOMS: atom_id res chain seq x y z
N GLY A 1 -12.08 -16.70 -3.51
CA GLY A 1 -11.03 -15.81 -3.02
C GLY A 1 -11.16 -15.53 -1.52
N THR A 2 -10.42 -14.57 -1.00
CA THR A 2 -10.36 -14.26 0.44
C THR A 2 -11.72 -13.93 1.05
N ASP A 3 -12.62 -13.26 0.32
CA ASP A 3 -13.96 -12.92 0.84
C ASP A 3 -14.82 -14.15 1.15
N VAL A 4 -14.50 -15.30 0.54
CA VAL A 4 -15.17 -16.58 0.85
C VAL A 4 -14.83 -17.06 2.25
N LEU A 5 -13.71 -16.60 2.86
CA LEU A 5 -13.41 -16.92 4.26
C LEU A 5 -14.48 -16.40 5.22
N GLU A 6 -15.06 -15.22 4.93
CA GLU A 6 -16.15 -14.68 5.75
C GLU A 6 -17.39 -15.60 5.72
N LEU A 7 -17.70 -16.18 4.55
CA LEU A 7 -18.77 -17.17 4.41
C LEU A 7 -18.42 -18.47 5.13
N ALA A 8 -17.14 -18.90 5.07
CA ALA A 8 -16.69 -20.09 5.77
C ALA A 8 -16.83 -19.95 7.29
N THR A 9 -16.46 -18.80 7.85
CA THR A 9 -16.59 -18.53 9.30
C THR A 9 -18.05 -18.49 9.75
N LYS A 10 -18.96 -18.15 8.87
CA LYS A 10 -20.41 -18.15 9.12
C LYS A 10 -21.09 -19.48 8.80
N HIS A 11 -20.32 -20.53 8.50
CA HIS A 11 -20.81 -21.85 8.04
C HIS A 11 -21.78 -21.77 6.85
N ALA A 12 -21.62 -20.75 5.97
CA ALA A 12 -22.49 -20.47 4.84
C ALA A 12 -21.94 -21.00 3.50
N LEU A 13 -20.89 -21.84 3.53
CA LEU A 13 -20.36 -22.47 2.31
C LEU A 13 -21.15 -23.72 1.94
N PRO A 14 -21.39 -23.94 0.63
CA PRO A 14 -21.92 -25.22 0.16
C PRO A 14 -21.04 -26.40 0.57
N ALA A 15 -21.65 -27.54 0.86
CA ALA A 15 -20.98 -28.74 1.40
C ALA A 15 -19.93 -29.36 0.45
N ASP A 16 -20.00 -29.03 -0.84
CA ASP A 16 -19.08 -29.50 -1.88
C ASP A 16 -17.84 -28.61 -2.03
N VAL A 17 -17.80 -27.43 -1.38
CA VAL A 17 -16.60 -26.57 -1.37
C VAL A 17 -15.56 -27.15 -0.42
N ARG A 18 -14.48 -27.68 -0.99
CA ARG A 18 -13.39 -28.34 -0.24
C ARG A 18 -12.10 -27.55 -0.17
N GLU A 19 -11.96 -26.52 -1.01
CA GLU A 19 -10.72 -25.72 -1.13
C GLU A 19 -11.06 -24.26 -1.35
N ILE A 20 -10.35 -23.38 -0.65
CA ILE A 20 -10.42 -21.92 -0.81
C ILE A 20 -9.02 -21.41 -1.10
N ARG A 21 -8.87 -20.61 -2.16
CA ARG A 21 -7.61 -19.95 -2.50
C ARG A 21 -7.64 -18.51 -2.00
N CYS A 22 -6.73 -18.19 -1.07
CA CYS A 22 -6.64 -16.88 -0.43
C CYS A 22 -5.28 -16.24 -0.74
N GLY A 23 -5.29 -15.07 -1.35
CA GLY A 23 -4.08 -14.25 -1.57
C GLY A 23 -4.10 -13.03 -0.66
N THR A 24 -4.98 -12.09 -0.91
CA THR A 24 -5.08 -10.80 -0.21
C THR A 24 -5.19 -10.97 1.31
N GLY A 25 -6.02 -11.91 1.78
CA GLY A 25 -6.17 -12.13 3.21
C GLY A 25 -4.89 -12.59 3.90
N VAL A 26 -4.13 -13.48 3.25
CA VAL A 26 -2.87 -13.99 3.80
C VAL A 26 -1.78 -12.90 3.76
N MET A 27 -1.72 -12.12 2.68
CA MET A 27 -0.66 -11.13 2.47
C MET A 27 -0.93 -9.80 3.19
N LEU A 28 -2.18 -9.37 3.25
CA LEU A 28 -2.56 -8.03 3.72
C LEU A 28 -3.51 -8.04 4.91
N GLY A 29 -4.02 -9.20 5.33
CA GLY A 29 -4.91 -9.33 6.49
C GLY A 29 -6.27 -8.66 6.31
N VAL A 30 -6.75 -8.47 5.07
CA VAL A 30 -8.02 -7.78 4.78
C VAL A 30 -8.90 -8.58 3.83
N TYR A 31 -10.21 -8.39 3.93
CA TYR A 31 -11.19 -8.84 2.95
C TYR A 31 -11.20 -7.87 1.76
N PRO A 32 -10.92 -8.34 0.51
CA PRO A 32 -10.78 -7.45 -0.64
C PRO A 32 -12.00 -6.60 -0.97
N LEU A 33 -13.21 -7.16 -0.86
CA LEU A 33 -14.44 -6.45 -1.24
C LEU A 33 -14.84 -5.39 -0.22
N SER A 34 -14.75 -5.70 1.08
CA SER A 34 -15.14 -4.78 2.14
C SER A 34 -14.02 -3.87 2.62
N GLY A 35 -12.75 -4.27 2.40
CA GLY A 35 -11.58 -3.61 2.98
C GLY A 35 -11.43 -3.81 4.50
N HIS A 36 -12.37 -4.55 5.13
CA HIS A 36 -12.31 -4.81 6.56
C HIS A 36 -11.13 -5.72 6.94
N ALA A 37 -10.58 -5.49 8.12
CA ALA A 37 -9.56 -6.36 8.69
C ALA A 37 -10.12 -7.77 8.93
N ILE A 38 -9.32 -8.79 8.62
CA ILE A 38 -9.57 -10.15 9.06
C ILE A 38 -9.18 -10.22 10.55
N PRO A 39 -10.04 -10.72 11.44
CA PRO A 39 -9.70 -10.86 12.85
C PRO A 39 -8.39 -11.62 13.05
N ASP A 40 -7.55 -11.14 13.95
CA ASP A 40 -6.24 -11.68 14.33
C ASP A 40 -5.20 -11.73 13.18
N ALA A 41 -5.50 -11.19 12.00
CA ALA A 41 -4.56 -11.12 10.89
C ALA A 41 -3.75 -9.80 10.92
N ARG A 42 -2.47 -9.90 10.61
CA ARG A 42 -1.58 -8.72 10.48
C ARG A 42 -1.89 -7.96 9.20
N GLN A 43 -2.01 -6.62 9.30
CA GLN A 43 -2.20 -5.72 8.15
C GLN A 43 -0.93 -4.93 7.81
N ASP A 44 0.13 -5.18 8.53
CA ASP A 44 1.42 -4.49 8.42
C ASP A 44 2.57 -5.41 8.00
N ALA A 45 2.24 -6.61 7.48
CA ALA A 45 3.23 -7.60 7.04
C ALA A 45 4.12 -7.09 5.89
N PHE A 46 3.61 -6.14 5.10
CA PHE A 46 4.36 -5.49 4.02
C PHE A 46 4.29 -3.98 4.16
N ARG A 47 5.44 -3.34 4.01
CA ARG A 47 5.60 -1.89 3.92
C ARG A 47 6.54 -1.55 2.77
N LEU A 48 6.26 -0.46 2.07
CA LEU A 48 7.17 0.11 1.09
C LEU A 48 7.78 1.37 1.71
N GLU A 49 9.10 1.46 1.72
CA GLU A 49 9.83 2.66 2.11
C GLU A 49 10.21 3.45 0.86
N ALA A 50 9.98 4.76 0.90
CA ALA A 50 10.43 5.68 -0.13
C ALA A 50 11.00 6.95 0.51
N HIS A 51 11.94 7.59 -0.19
CA HIS A 51 12.55 8.84 0.27
C HIS A 51 11.90 10.03 -0.44
N VAL A 52 11.74 11.10 0.31
CA VAL A 52 11.36 12.41 -0.24
C VAL A 52 12.59 13.00 -0.90
N LEU A 53 12.56 13.13 -2.22
CA LEU A 53 13.65 13.71 -3.01
C LEU A 53 13.59 15.23 -3.07
N GLU A 54 12.37 15.77 -3.06
CA GLU A 54 12.15 17.20 -3.20
C GLU A 54 10.79 17.58 -2.59
N CYS A 55 10.74 18.78 -1.99
CA CYS A 55 9.48 19.43 -1.62
C CYS A 55 9.38 20.77 -2.32
N ARG A 56 8.28 21.02 -3.05
CA ARG A 56 8.05 22.29 -3.76
C ARG A 56 6.61 22.75 -3.61
N VAL A 57 6.42 24.07 -3.76
CA VAL A 57 5.09 24.67 -3.88
C VAL A 57 4.80 24.90 -5.36
N LYS A 58 3.68 24.39 -5.85
CA LYS A 58 3.18 24.60 -7.20
C LYS A 58 1.70 24.99 -7.13
N GLN A 59 1.35 26.11 -7.75
CA GLN A 59 -0.02 26.63 -7.78
C GLN A 59 -0.66 26.74 -6.37
N GLY A 60 0.12 27.16 -5.39
CA GLY A 60 -0.33 27.30 -3.99
C GLY A 60 -0.45 25.99 -3.20
N ARG A 61 -0.17 24.83 -3.81
CA ARG A 61 -0.17 23.53 -3.15
C ARG A 61 1.26 23.03 -2.95
N ARG A 62 1.47 22.37 -1.82
CA ARG A 62 2.76 21.78 -1.45
C ARG A 62 2.83 20.33 -1.92
N HIS A 63 3.86 20.00 -2.66
CA HIS A 63 4.08 18.66 -3.21
C HIS A 63 5.40 18.07 -2.72
N ALA A 64 5.40 16.77 -2.40
CA ALA A 64 6.58 15.97 -2.15
C ALA A 64 6.81 15.01 -3.32
N LEU A 65 8.01 15.03 -3.91
CA LEU A 65 8.44 14.07 -4.92
C LEU A 65 9.18 12.93 -4.22
N LEU A 66 8.78 11.69 -4.51
CA LEU A 66 9.36 10.48 -3.92
C LEU A 66 10.07 9.63 -4.97
N ASP A 67 11.08 8.87 -4.53
CA ASP A 67 11.87 7.91 -5.33
C ASP A 67 11.11 6.60 -5.63
N VAL A 68 9.80 6.66 -5.73
CA VAL A 68 8.92 5.54 -6.06
C VAL A 68 8.01 5.92 -7.22
N GLY A 69 7.92 5.08 -8.24
CA GLY A 69 7.07 5.31 -9.41
C GLY A 69 6.56 3.99 -9.99
N ALA A 70 6.03 4.05 -11.21
CA ALA A 70 5.37 2.92 -11.86
C ALA A 70 6.30 1.71 -12.14
N PHE A 71 7.62 1.89 -12.15
CA PHE A 71 8.58 0.78 -12.23
C PHE A 71 8.71 0.01 -10.92
N HIS A 72 8.41 0.63 -9.80
CA HIS A 72 8.57 0.04 -8.48
C HIS A 72 7.30 -0.65 -8.01
N THR A 73 6.15 0.00 -8.20
CA THR A 73 4.86 -0.44 -7.69
C THR A 73 3.72 0.19 -8.50
N ALA A 74 2.49 0.12 -8.01
CA ALA A 74 1.36 0.95 -8.43
C ALA A 74 1.16 2.06 -7.38
N PRO A 75 1.67 3.29 -7.60
CA PRO A 75 1.65 4.33 -6.57
C PRO A 75 0.25 4.71 -6.09
N GLU A 76 -0.78 4.52 -6.91
CA GLU A 76 -2.18 4.76 -6.57
C GLU A 76 -2.71 3.78 -5.51
N GLY A 77 -2.08 2.60 -5.40
CA GLY A 77 -2.41 1.59 -4.38
C GLY A 77 -1.57 1.71 -3.11
N LEU A 78 -0.72 2.72 -3.02
CA LEU A 78 0.01 3.03 -1.78
C LEU A 78 -0.94 3.69 -0.77
N ARG A 79 -0.85 3.23 0.48
CA ARG A 79 -1.54 3.82 1.62
C ARG A 79 -0.54 4.71 2.37
N PRO A 80 -0.65 6.03 2.23
CA PRO A 80 0.29 6.96 2.85
C PRO A 80 0.28 6.86 4.38
N PRO A 81 1.39 7.23 5.04
CA PRO A 81 1.45 7.26 6.51
C PRO A 81 0.59 8.37 7.14
N PHE A 82 0.24 9.39 6.35
CA PHE A 82 -0.56 10.53 6.80
C PHE A 82 -1.86 10.60 6.02
N PRO A 83 -3.02 10.82 6.68
CA PRO A 83 -4.34 10.75 6.04
C PRO A 83 -4.54 11.81 4.95
N ASP A 84 -3.89 12.97 5.10
CA ASP A 84 -4.03 14.11 4.18
C ASP A 84 -2.95 14.13 3.08
N MET A 85 -2.23 13.02 2.92
CA MET A 85 -1.23 12.83 1.87
C MET A 85 -1.85 12.05 0.70
N HIS A 86 -1.87 12.65 -0.51
CA HIS A 86 -2.52 12.06 -1.67
C HIS A 86 -1.63 12.05 -2.90
N VAL A 87 -1.68 10.98 -3.69
CA VAL A 87 -0.98 10.92 -4.99
C VAL A 87 -1.51 12.02 -5.89
N SER A 88 -0.61 12.86 -6.42
CA SER A 88 -0.92 13.97 -7.34
C SER A 88 -0.32 13.80 -8.73
N GLY A 89 0.61 12.85 -8.90
CA GLY A 89 1.18 12.52 -10.20
C GLY A 89 2.11 11.32 -10.11
N VAL A 90 2.18 10.57 -11.20
CA VAL A 90 3.01 9.37 -11.31
C VAL A 90 3.80 9.41 -12.59
N SER A 91 5.09 9.09 -12.50
CA SER A 91 5.97 8.80 -13.62
C SER A 91 6.60 7.42 -13.48
N SER A 92 7.46 7.05 -14.41
CA SER A 92 8.12 5.74 -14.37
C SER A 92 8.91 5.50 -13.08
N ALA A 93 9.72 6.48 -12.67
CA ALA A 93 10.63 6.35 -11.53
C ALA A 93 10.19 7.09 -10.27
N TYR A 94 9.25 8.04 -10.38
CA TYR A 94 8.87 8.97 -9.32
C TYR A 94 7.35 9.06 -9.16
N ALA A 95 6.90 9.36 -7.95
CA ALA A 95 5.54 9.78 -7.69
C ALA A 95 5.53 11.10 -6.91
N SER A 96 4.61 11.98 -7.28
CA SER A 96 4.36 13.23 -6.57
C SER A 96 3.15 13.06 -5.67
N PHE A 97 3.28 13.51 -4.45
CA PHE A 97 2.19 13.52 -3.47
C PHE A 97 1.86 14.95 -3.07
N ASP A 98 0.58 15.27 -3.04
CA ASP A 98 0.10 16.48 -2.42
C ASP A 98 0.16 16.32 -0.90
N VAL A 99 0.84 17.24 -0.24
CA VAL A 99 1.08 17.24 1.22
C VAL A 99 0.66 18.58 1.84
N THR A 100 -0.19 19.32 1.12
CA THR A 100 -0.61 20.68 1.52
C THR A 100 -1.26 20.69 2.89
N ASP A 101 -2.16 19.73 3.10
CA ASP A 101 -3.01 19.68 4.29
C ASP A 101 -2.41 18.78 5.41
N CYS A 102 -1.21 18.18 5.15
CA CYS A 102 -0.53 17.36 6.13
C CYS A 102 -0.06 18.21 7.32
N GLN A 103 -0.35 17.73 8.53
CA GLN A 103 0.11 18.37 9.77
C GLN A 103 1.62 18.18 9.98
N GLU A 104 2.16 17.08 9.50
CA GLU A 104 3.58 16.78 9.56
C GLU A 104 4.38 17.63 8.59
N ASN A 105 5.53 18.10 9.06
CA ASN A 105 6.46 18.83 8.21
C ASN A 105 7.28 17.87 7.35
N ILE A 106 6.74 17.50 6.20
CA ILE A 106 7.43 16.62 5.24
C ILE A 106 8.55 17.40 4.57
N VAL A 107 9.78 16.90 4.65
CA VAL A 107 10.99 17.55 4.15
C VAL A 107 11.83 16.60 3.29
N GLU A 108 12.69 17.17 2.45
CA GLU A 108 13.66 16.43 1.65
C GLU A 108 14.56 15.54 2.50
N GLY A 109 14.83 14.32 2.03
CA GLY A 109 15.59 13.29 2.73
C GLY A 109 14.76 12.47 3.72
N MET A 110 13.54 12.87 4.01
CA MET A 110 12.65 12.11 4.90
C MET A 110 12.30 10.76 4.28
N LYS A 111 12.33 9.71 5.12
CA LYS A 111 11.91 8.37 4.73
C LYS A 111 10.45 8.16 5.15
N LEU A 112 9.61 7.78 4.22
CA LEU A 112 8.20 7.49 4.44
C LEU A 112 7.90 6.01 4.26
N ARG A 113 7.05 5.45 5.12
CA ARG A 113 6.61 4.05 5.06
C ARG A 113 5.15 3.98 4.65
N PHE A 114 4.91 3.34 3.52
CA PHE A 114 3.58 3.16 2.94
C PHE A 114 3.05 1.77 3.23
N GLY A 115 1.76 1.66 3.56
CA GLY A 115 1.03 0.43 3.36
C GLY A 115 0.79 0.20 1.86
N LEU A 116 0.36 -1.00 1.49
CA LEU A 116 0.07 -1.35 0.10
C LEU A 116 -1.32 -1.99 0.00
N ASP A 117 -2.01 -1.73 -1.10
CA ASP A 117 -3.10 -2.60 -1.52
C ASP A 117 -2.54 -3.82 -2.27
N TYR A 118 -3.42 -4.73 -2.70
CA TYR A 118 -3.00 -5.95 -3.38
C TYR A 118 -2.33 -5.68 -4.73
N HIS A 119 -2.80 -4.66 -5.46
CA HIS A 119 -2.23 -4.28 -6.76
C HIS A 119 -0.81 -3.72 -6.58
N ALA A 120 -0.64 -2.78 -5.65
CA ALA A 120 0.67 -2.21 -5.33
C ALA A 120 1.64 -3.29 -4.83
N LEU A 121 1.20 -4.20 -3.95
CA LEU A 121 2.03 -5.30 -3.46
C LEU A 121 2.43 -6.25 -4.59
N SER A 122 1.49 -6.66 -5.44
CA SER A 122 1.77 -7.56 -6.57
C SER A 122 2.79 -6.97 -7.53
N ARG A 123 2.66 -5.68 -7.84
CA ARG A 123 3.61 -4.94 -8.67
C ARG A 123 4.98 -4.84 -7.99
N ALA A 124 5.02 -4.49 -6.70
CA ALA A 124 6.25 -4.40 -5.94
C ALA A 124 7.01 -5.74 -5.90
N LEU A 125 6.31 -6.85 -5.64
CA LEU A 125 6.92 -8.19 -5.62
C LEU A 125 7.48 -8.64 -6.99
N SER A 126 6.97 -8.07 -8.08
CA SER A 126 7.43 -8.35 -9.45
C SER A 126 8.53 -7.38 -9.91
N SER A 127 8.79 -6.32 -9.16
CA SER A 127 9.78 -5.29 -9.52
C SER A 127 11.20 -5.75 -9.22
N GLN A 128 12.10 -5.56 -10.19
CA GLN A 128 13.55 -5.78 -9.99
C GLN A 128 14.25 -4.53 -9.42
N ALA A 129 13.53 -3.41 -9.31
CA ALA A 129 14.07 -2.14 -8.83
C ALA A 129 13.96 -1.97 -7.31
N LEU A 130 13.32 -2.91 -6.61
CA LEU A 130 13.15 -2.87 -5.16
C LEU A 130 14.08 -3.85 -4.45
N VAL A 131 14.57 -3.44 -3.29
CA VAL A 131 15.32 -4.29 -2.37
C VAL A 131 14.39 -4.76 -1.27
N PHE A 132 14.20 -6.08 -1.17
CA PHE A 132 13.41 -6.67 -0.11
C PHE A 132 14.25 -6.87 1.15
N ARG A 133 13.71 -6.45 2.28
CA ARG A 133 14.30 -6.66 3.60
C ARG A 133 13.28 -7.35 4.50
N ARG A 134 13.75 -8.30 5.29
CA ARG A 134 12.97 -8.88 6.38
C ARG A 134 13.25 -8.07 7.63
N GLU A 135 12.21 -7.54 8.24
CA GLU A 135 12.29 -6.99 9.59
C GLU A 135 11.85 -8.10 10.56
N ASP A 136 12.66 -8.39 11.56
CA ASP A 136 12.29 -9.30 12.64
C ASP A 136 11.23 -8.62 13.51
N ALA A 137 10.21 -9.40 13.89
CA ALA A 137 9.05 -8.90 14.64
C ALA A 137 9.40 -8.67 16.11
#